data_3ad91ed6ca66b1cdbbc276c98e777cf3
#
_entry.id   3ad91ed6ca66b1cdbbc276c98e777cf3
#
_cell.length_a   1.000
_cell.length_b   1.000
_cell.length_c   1.000
_cell.angle_alpha   90.00
_cell.angle_beta   90.00
_cell.angle_gamma   90.00
#
_symmetry.space_group_name_H-M   'P 1'
#
loop_
_entity.id
_entity.type
_entity.pdbx_description
1 polymer ?
#
loop_
_entity_poly.entity_id
_entity_poly.type
_entity_poly.pdbx_seq_one_letter_code
_entity_poly.pdbx_strand_id
1 'polypeptide(L)'
;MRHLKAGRKLGVSSSHRRAMMRNMVTSILENGEVTCTLARAKEVRAPLEKMITFAKRGDLHARRQVLRFVKSKLAMENLFGEIAERYKERPGGYCRVIKLALSLIHI
;
A
#
# COMPACT_ATOMS: atom_id res chain seq x y z
N MET A 1 -3.14 -23.09 16.45
CA MET A 1 -2.51 -22.95 15.12
C MET A 1 -3.21 -21.90 14.29
N ARG A 2 -2.46 -21.08 13.60
CA ARG A 2 -3.02 -20.02 12.77
C ARG A 2 -3.17 -20.49 11.32
N HIS A 3 -4.37 -20.84 10.93
CA HIS A 3 -4.66 -21.18 9.55
C HIS A 3 -5.11 -19.93 8.80
N LEU A 4 -4.49 -19.63 7.67
CA LEU A 4 -4.83 -18.51 6.80
C LEU A 4 -4.77 -17.13 7.48
N LYS A 5 -4.02 -17.02 8.57
CA LYS A 5 -3.85 -15.76 9.28
C LYS A 5 -2.43 -15.25 9.07
N ALA A 6 -2.29 -14.33 8.13
CA ALA A 6 -1.05 -13.63 7.89
C ALA A 6 -1.14 -12.22 8.47
N GLY A 7 0.00 -11.60 8.73
CA GLY A 7 0.08 -10.23 9.17
C GLY A 7 0.03 -10.06 10.68
N ARG A 8 0.13 -8.82 11.11
CA ARG A 8 0.22 -8.40 12.51
C ARG A 8 -1.03 -7.63 12.92
N LYS A 9 -1.44 -7.81 14.17
CA LYS A 9 -2.59 -7.09 14.72
C LYS A 9 -2.27 -5.62 15.03
N LEU A 10 -1.00 -5.29 15.27
CA LEU A 10 -0.52 -3.93 15.55
C LEU A 10 -1.19 -3.28 16.77
N GLY A 11 -1.70 -4.09 17.71
CA GLY A 11 -2.31 -3.61 18.94
C GLY A 11 -3.66 -2.92 18.77
N VAL A 12 -4.33 -3.09 17.62
CA VAL A 12 -5.60 -2.43 17.32
C VAL A 12 -6.64 -3.45 16.83
N SER A 13 -7.91 -3.06 16.85
CA SER A 13 -9.01 -3.90 16.35
C SER A 13 -8.90 -4.14 14.83
N SER A 14 -9.59 -5.16 14.34
CA SER A 14 -9.58 -5.48 12.91
C SER A 14 -10.06 -4.32 12.03
N SER A 15 -11.13 -3.64 12.43
CA SER A 15 -11.65 -2.51 11.67
C SER A 15 -10.70 -1.32 11.71
N HIS A 16 -10.11 -1.04 12.88
CA HIS A 16 -9.12 0.03 13.01
C HIS A 16 -7.87 -0.28 12.18
N ARG A 17 -7.40 -1.53 12.20
CA ARG A 17 -6.23 -1.94 11.42
C ARG A 17 -6.46 -1.76 9.93
N ARG A 18 -7.65 -2.15 9.43
CA ARG A 18 -8.01 -1.94 8.03
C ARG A 18 -8.01 -0.47 7.65
N ALA A 19 -8.65 0.37 8.47
CA ALA A 19 -8.69 1.80 8.23
C ALA A 19 -7.29 2.40 8.23
N MET A 20 -6.44 2.01 9.18
CA MET A 20 -5.06 2.46 9.26
C MET A 20 -4.26 2.09 8.01
N MET A 21 -4.36 0.84 7.56
CA MET A 21 -3.66 0.39 6.35
C MET A 21 -4.13 1.15 5.12
N ARG A 22 -5.43 1.37 4.97
CA ARG A 22 -5.99 2.15 3.85
C ARG A 22 -5.46 3.58 3.86
N ASN A 23 -5.43 4.21 5.02
CA ASN A 23 -4.92 5.58 5.16
C ASN A 23 -3.43 5.66 4.84
N MET A 24 -2.64 4.69 5.32
CA MET A 24 -1.21 4.65 5.05
C MET A 24 -0.91 4.45 3.56
N VAL A 25 -1.58 3.51 2.92
CA VAL A 25 -1.42 3.28 1.48
C VAL A 25 -1.80 4.52 0.69
N THR A 26 -2.92 5.15 1.04
CA THR A 26 -3.37 6.38 0.39
C THR A 26 -2.31 7.48 0.52
N SER A 27 -1.74 7.67 1.71
CA SER A 27 -0.69 8.67 1.94
C SER A 27 0.56 8.38 1.11
N ILE A 28 0.98 7.12 1.04
CA ILE A 28 2.14 6.73 0.24
C ILE A 28 1.90 7.02 -1.24
N LEU A 29 0.71 6.70 -1.73
CA LEU A 29 0.37 6.95 -3.15
C LEU A 29 0.29 8.44 -3.47
N GLU A 30 -0.12 9.27 -2.50
CA GLU A 30 -0.16 10.72 -2.70
C GLU A 30 1.22 11.36 -2.65
N ASN A 31 2.06 10.93 -1.71
CA ASN A 31 3.32 11.61 -1.36
C ASN A 31 4.58 10.84 -1.74
N GLY A 32 4.46 9.59 -2.11
CA GLY A 32 5.60 8.74 -2.45
C GLY A 32 6.24 8.02 -1.27
N GLU A 33 6.01 8.50 -0.05
CA GLU A 33 6.60 7.90 1.15
C GLU A 33 5.79 8.25 2.40
N VAL A 34 6.01 7.49 3.47
CA VAL A 34 5.45 7.79 4.78
C VAL A 34 6.43 7.31 5.87
N THR A 35 6.49 8.03 6.97
CA THR A 35 7.29 7.65 8.14
C THR A 35 6.37 7.08 9.22
N CYS A 36 6.70 5.91 9.75
CA CYS A 36 5.89 5.24 10.76
C CYS A 36 6.74 4.23 11.55
N THR A 37 6.13 3.49 12.46
CA THR A 37 6.83 2.46 13.21
C THR A 37 7.28 1.34 12.27
N LEU A 38 8.34 0.61 12.63
CA LEU A 38 8.87 -0.47 11.81
C LEU A 38 7.82 -1.55 11.54
N ALA A 39 7.04 -1.92 12.56
CA ALA A 39 6.00 -2.93 12.39
C ALA A 39 4.95 -2.51 11.36
N ARG A 40 4.49 -1.26 11.44
CA ARG A 40 3.52 -0.72 10.48
C ARG A 40 4.10 -0.63 9.07
N ALA A 41 5.35 -0.20 8.96
CA ALA A 41 6.03 -0.11 7.67
C ALA A 41 6.14 -1.48 7.01
N LYS A 42 6.46 -2.51 7.75
CA LYS A 42 6.55 -3.87 7.21
C LYS A 42 5.18 -4.42 6.80
N GLU A 43 4.13 -4.12 7.57
CA GLU A 43 2.79 -4.62 7.27
C GLU A 43 2.15 -3.91 6.08
N VAL A 44 2.41 -2.62 5.89
CA VAL A 44 1.78 -1.86 4.80
C VAL A 44 2.31 -2.26 3.41
N ARG A 45 3.46 -2.92 3.34
CA ARG A 45 4.04 -3.34 2.06
C ARG A 45 3.10 -4.22 1.24
N ALA A 46 2.46 -5.20 1.90
CA ALA A 46 1.58 -6.13 1.19
C ALA A 46 0.38 -5.44 0.52
N PRO A 47 -0.43 -4.64 1.23
CA PRO A 47 -1.53 -3.95 0.56
C PRO A 47 -1.06 -2.90 -0.45
N LEU A 48 0.05 -2.21 -0.19
CA LEU A 48 0.59 -1.24 -1.13
C LEU A 48 0.99 -1.90 -2.45
N GLU A 49 1.74 -2.98 -2.40
CA GLU A 49 2.16 -3.69 -3.61
C GLU A 49 0.97 -4.30 -4.35
N LYS A 50 -0.03 -4.75 -3.63
CA LYS A 50 -1.25 -5.27 -4.23
C LYS A 50 -1.97 -4.19 -5.05
N MET A 51 -2.05 -2.97 -4.53
CA MET A 51 -2.65 -1.84 -5.25
C MET A 51 -1.85 -1.51 -6.51
N ILE A 52 -0.53 -1.51 -6.43
CA ILE A 52 0.33 -1.25 -7.61
C ILE A 52 0.15 -2.36 -8.65
N THR A 53 0.06 -3.60 -8.23
CA THR A 53 -0.19 -4.73 -9.14
C THR A 53 -1.52 -4.56 -9.88
N PHE A 54 -2.58 -4.16 -9.18
CA PHE A 54 -3.86 -3.87 -9.82
C PHE A 54 -3.75 -2.72 -10.83
N ALA A 55 -3.01 -1.68 -10.46
CA ALA A 55 -2.83 -0.53 -11.35
C ALA A 55 -2.08 -0.91 -12.63
N LYS A 56 -1.12 -1.81 -12.54
CA LYS A 56 -0.39 -2.32 -13.71
C LYS A 56 -1.30 -3.10 -14.66
N ARG A 57 -2.27 -3.82 -14.12
CA ARG A 57 -3.28 -4.50 -14.95
C ARG A 57 -4.16 -3.50 -15.69
N GLY A 58 -4.57 -2.44 -15.00
CA GLY A 58 -5.29 -1.31 -15.58
C GLY A 58 -6.69 -1.58 -16.11
N ASP A 59 -7.25 -2.78 -15.95
CA ASP A 59 -8.58 -3.09 -16.40
C ASP A 59 -9.65 -2.54 -15.46
N LEU A 60 -10.92 -2.59 -15.88
CA LEU A 60 -12.02 -2.06 -15.09
C LEU A 60 -12.17 -2.77 -13.74
N HIS A 61 -11.99 -4.08 -13.72
CA HIS A 61 -12.06 -4.86 -12.49
C HIS A 61 -10.99 -4.43 -11.50
N ALA A 62 -9.75 -4.26 -11.97
CA ALA A 62 -8.64 -3.79 -11.14
C ALA A 62 -8.91 -2.39 -10.58
N ARG A 63 -9.44 -1.48 -11.39
CA ARG A 63 -9.81 -0.13 -10.93
C ARG A 63 -10.85 -0.19 -9.82
N ARG A 64 -11.85 -1.04 -9.96
CA ARG A 64 -12.88 -1.21 -8.93
C ARG A 64 -12.32 -1.76 -7.64
N GLN A 65 -11.37 -2.69 -7.71
CA GLN A 65 -10.71 -3.22 -6.52
C GLN A 65 -9.91 -2.14 -5.79
N VAL A 66 -9.19 -1.31 -6.54
CA VAL A 66 -8.43 -0.20 -5.96
C VAL A 66 -9.37 0.82 -5.31
N LEU A 67 -10.49 1.16 -5.97
CA LEU A 67 -11.46 2.13 -5.44
C LEU A 67 -12.06 1.70 -4.10
N ARG A 68 -12.14 0.41 -3.84
CA ARG A 68 -12.61 -0.10 -2.55
C ARG A 68 -11.63 0.17 -1.42
N PHE A 69 -10.36 0.37 -1.75
CA PHE A 69 -9.29 0.52 -0.76
C PHE A 69 -8.77 1.95 -0.69
N VAL A 70 -8.46 2.56 -1.82
CA VAL A 70 -7.91 3.92 -1.90
C VAL A 70 -9.05 4.92 -2.04
N LYS A 71 -9.10 5.90 -1.13
CA LYS A 71 -10.22 6.86 -1.08
C LYS A 71 -9.89 8.24 -1.64
N SER A 72 -8.66 8.49 -2.04
CA SER A 72 -8.22 9.79 -2.52
C SER A 72 -8.16 9.82 -4.04
N LYS A 73 -8.74 10.86 -4.63
CA LYS A 73 -8.67 11.07 -6.08
C LYS A 73 -7.23 11.30 -6.52
N LEU A 74 -6.44 12.06 -5.75
CA LEU A 74 -5.04 12.29 -6.06
C LEU A 74 -4.24 10.99 -6.03
N ALA A 75 -4.46 10.15 -5.02
CA ALA A 75 -3.80 8.85 -4.93
C ALA A 75 -4.16 7.97 -6.13
N MET A 76 -5.42 7.95 -6.55
CA MET A 76 -5.86 7.20 -7.73
C MET A 76 -5.18 7.69 -9.00
N GLU A 77 -5.11 9.00 -9.19
CA GLU A 77 -4.46 9.59 -10.36
C GLU A 77 -2.97 9.24 -10.40
N ASN A 78 -2.28 9.35 -9.26
CA ASN A 78 -0.87 9.01 -9.17
C ASN A 78 -0.65 7.52 -9.43
N LEU A 79 -1.51 6.67 -8.86
CA LEU A 79 -1.36 5.22 -8.96
C LEU A 79 -1.51 4.72 -10.40
N PHE A 80 -2.60 5.12 -11.08
CA PHE A 80 -2.87 4.67 -12.45
C PHE A 80 -2.09 5.42 -13.51
N GLY A 81 -1.53 6.58 -13.18
CA GLY A 81 -0.69 7.35 -14.08
C GLY A 81 0.79 7.03 -13.87
N GLU A 82 1.45 7.85 -13.05
CA GLU A 82 2.89 7.80 -12.88
C GLU A 82 3.42 6.49 -12.29
N ILE A 83 2.78 6.00 -11.24
CA ILE A 83 3.29 4.83 -10.50
C ILE A 83 3.17 3.57 -11.36
N ALA A 84 2.05 3.33 -11.99
CA ALA A 84 1.85 2.17 -12.85
C ALA A 84 2.86 2.15 -14.00
N GLU A 85 3.10 3.31 -14.60
CA GLU A 85 4.06 3.43 -15.71
C GLU A 85 5.49 3.16 -15.24
N ARG A 86 5.85 3.70 -14.07
CA ARG A 86 7.20 3.52 -13.49
C ARG A 86 7.55 2.06 -13.25
N TYR A 87 6.60 1.26 -12.81
CA TYR A 87 6.83 -0.14 -12.44
C TYR A 87 6.30 -1.15 -13.45
N LYS A 88 5.98 -0.71 -14.64
CA LYS A 88 5.39 -1.54 -15.69
C LYS A 88 6.19 -2.82 -15.96
N GLU A 89 7.51 -2.72 -15.99
CA GLU A 89 8.41 -3.84 -16.29
C GLU A 89 8.85 -4.62 -15.05
N ARG A 90 8.51 -4.15 -13.85
CA ARG A 90 8.98 -4.78 -12.62
C ARG A 90 7.94 -5.79 -12.12
N PRO A 91 8.33 -7.07 -11.89
CA PRO A 91 7.37 -8.10 -11.46
C PRO A 91 6.91 -7.99 -10.01
N GLY A 92 7.61 -7.21 -9.18
CA GLY A 92 7.26 -7.00 -7.77
C GLY A 92 8.31 -6.15 -7.10
N GLY A 93 8.24 -6.03 -5.76
CA GLY A 93 9.23 -5.26 -5.00
C GLY A 93 9.17 -3.77 -5.33
N TYR A 94 7.97 -3.20 -5.33
CA TYR A 94 7.76 -1.80 -5.70
C TYR A 94 8.09 -0.80 -4.60
N CYS A 95 8.31 -1.25 -3.39
CA CYS A 95 8.54 -0.37 -2.25
C CYS A 95 9.71 -0.85 -1.40
N ARG A 96 10.22 0.03 -0.55
CA ARG A 96 11.37 -0.22 0.30
C ARG A 96 11.11 0.34 1.68
N VAL A 97 11.51 -0.41 2.71
CA VAL A 97 11.49 0.04 4.09
C VAL A 97 12.91 0.46 4.48
N ILE A 98 13.06 1.69 4.91
CA ILE A 98 14.34 2.24 5.38
C ILE A 98 14.23 2.46 6.87
N LYS A 99 15.16 1.89 7.64
CA LYS A 99 15.19 2.04 9.09
C LYS A 99 15.80 3.38 9.46
N LEU A 100 15.04 4.16 10.21
CA LEU A 100 15.47 5.43 10.79
C LEU A 100 15.23 5.37 12.29
N ALA A 101 15.24 6.49 12.99
CA ALA A 101 14.74 6.55 14.37
C ALA A 101 13.28 6.07 14.40
N LEU A 102 12.48 6.51 13.41
CA LEU A 102 11.25 5.86 12.98
C LEU A 102 11.51 5.23 11.62
N SER A 103 10.72 4.23 11.23
CA SER A 103 10.90 3.60 9.93
C SER A 103 10.23 4.41 8.82
N LEU A 104 10.90 4.51 7.67
CA LEU A 104 10.37 5.13 6.48
C LEU A 104 10.05 4.06 5.46
N ILE A 105 8.86 4.11 4.87
CA ILE A 105 8.53 3.29 3.71
C ILE A 105 8.27 4.20 2.51
N HIS A 106 8.87 3.88 1.38
CA HIS A 106 8.67 4.64 0.15
C HIS A 106 8.67 3.73 -1.08
N ILE A 107 8.05 4.23 -2.12
CA ILE A 107 8.02 3.60 -3.45
C ILE A 107 9.15 4.10 -4.34
#